data_5e1c7b9e06cafede8ab47907c1fda11b
#
_entry.id   5e1c7b9e06cafede8ab47907c1fda11b
#
_cell.length_a   1.000
_cell.length_b   1.000
_cell.length_c   1.000
_cell.angle_alpha   90.00
_cell.angle_beta   90.00
_cell.angle_gamma   90.00
#
_symmetry.space_group_name_H-M   'P 1'
#
loop_
_entity.id
_entity.type
_entity.pdbx_description
1 polymer ?
#
loop_
_entity_poly.entity_id
_entity_poly.type
_entity_poly.pdbx_seq_one_letter_code
_entity_poly.pdbx_strand_id
1 'polypeptide(L)'
;MPTPSTPERQAARAAGLRYVDDTQPGISRRRAGKGFSYRDADGHAIRDATTLQRIRALAVPPAYTAVWICAHANGHLQATGRDARGRKQYRYHADWAKERDAGKFDRIIAFGEALPALRRRLSRDLKRPGFPQEKVLAMVVALLADTLVRVGNETYAQQNRSFGLTTLRNRHLELLQGGRVRMRFRGKSGQLQEVTVGDRRLGLLVRRLQQLPGQALFQYRDDDGALQPVDSGAVNDYLREVM
;
A
#
# COMPACT_ATOMS: atom_id res chain seq x y z
N MET A 1 -7.85 -13.63 -4.04
CA MET A 1 -8.07 -12.66 -2.94
C MET A 1 -7.41 -13.22 -1.70
N PRO A 2 -6.51 -12.50 -1.00
CA PRO A 2 -5.97 -13.01 0.25
C PRO A 2 -7.11 -13.18 1.25
N THR A 3 -7.15 -14.35 1.90
CA THR A 3 -8.05 -14.60 3.02
C THR A 3 -7.75 -13.54 4.09
N PRO A 4 -8.74 -12.84 4.65
CA PRO A 4 -8.48 -11.80 5.64
C PRO A 4 -7.71 -12.37 6.82
N SER A 5 -6.65 -11.67 7.22
CA SER A 5 -5.81 -12.11 8.33
C SER A 5 -6.64 -12.22 9.62
N THR A 6 -6.37 -13.24 10.41
CA THR A 6 -7.00 -13.45 11.72
C THR A 6 -7.04 -12.19 12.60
N PRO A 7 -5.98 -11.33 12.64
CA PRO A 7 -5.97 -10.08 13.40
C PRO A 7 -7.04 -9.06 12.97
N GLU A 8 -7.29 -8.91 11.68
CA GLU A 8 -8.29 -7.93 11.20
C GLU A 8 -9.72 -8.35 11.55
N ARG A 9 -10.02 -9.65 11.49
CA ARG A 9 -11.31 -10.18 11.96
C ARG A 9 -11.50 -10.02 13.45
N GLN A 10 -10.44 -10.23 14.23
CA GLN A 10 -10.46 -10.03 15.68
C GLN A 10 -10.70 -8.56 16.04
N ALA A 11 -10.00 -7.62 15.39
CA ALA A 11 -10.19 -6.19 15.58
C ALA A 11 -11.62 -5.75 15.24
N ALA A 12 -12.21 -6.27 14.15
CA ALA A 12 -13.60 -5.97 13.81
C ALA A 12 -14.56 -6.45 14.91
N ARG A 13 -14.37 -7.66 15.43
CA ARG A 13 -15.19 -8.20 16.54
C ARG A 13 -15.02 -7.38 17.82
N ALA A 14 -13.80 -6.97 18.17
CA ALA A 14 -13.53 -6.14 19.34
C ALA A 14 -14.27 -4.78 19.26
N ALA A 15 -14.37 -4.21 18.04
CA ALA A 15 -15.16 -3.01 17.78
C ALA A 15 -16.68 -3.26 17.65
N GLY A 16 -17.19 -4.48 17.94
CA GLY A 16 -18.60 -4.84 17.74
C GLY A 16 -19.04 -4.92 16.29
N LEU A 17 -18.08 -5.02 15.36
CA LEU A 17 -18.35 -4.98 13.94
C LEU A 17 -18.23 -6.35 13.27
N ARG A 18 -18.95 -6.51 12.16
CA ARG A 18 -18.84 -7.66 11.28
C ARG A 18 -17.77 -7.41 10.22
N TYR A 19 -16.81 -8.34 10.10
CA TYR A 19 -15.86 -8.30 8.99
C TYR A 19 -16.54 -8.72 7.69
N VAL A 20 -16.55 -7.85 6.68
CA VAL A 20 -17.20 -8.04 5.38
C VAL A 20 -16.27 -7.58 4.25
N ASP A 21 -16.46 -8.12 3.06
CA ASP A 21 -15.81 -7.64 1.85
C ASP A 21 -16.86 -7.40 0.74
N ASP A 22 -16.49 -6.67 -0.28
CA ASP A 22 -17.39 -6.28 -1.36
C ASP A 22 -17.56 -7.35 -2.46
N THR A 23 -17.05 -8.55 -2.24
CA THR A 23 -17.39 -9.74 -3.03
C THR A 23 -18.67 -10.41 -2.52
N GLN A 24 -19.06 -10.10 -1.28
CA GLN A 24 -20.30 -10.57 -0.68
C GLN A 24 -21.51 -9.85 -1.25
N PRO A 25 -22.69 -10.49 -1.22
CA PRO A 25 -23.94 -9.86 -1.59
C PRO A 25 -24.15 -8.53 -0.84
N GLY A 26 -24.54 -7.49 -1.56
CA GLY A 26 -24.71 -6.15 -1.01
C GLY A 26 -25.70 -5.30 -1.80
N ILE A 27 -25.87 -4.08 -1.39
CA ILE A 27 -26.77 -3.11 -2.02
C ILE A 27 -26.03 -2.43 -3.18
N SER A 28 -26.64 -2.41 -4.35
CA SER A 28 -26.17 -1.71 -5.54
C SER A 28 -26.84 -0.35 -5.68
N ARG A 29 -26.09 0.63 -6.21
CA ARG A 29 -26.59 1.98 -6.54
C ARG A 29 -26.79 2.12 -8.05
N ARG A 30 -27.96 2.60 -8.48
CA ARG A 30 -28.28 2.91 -9.89
C ARG A 30 -28.70 4.37 -10.02
N ARG A 31 -28.34 4.99 -11.12
CA ARG A 31 -28.81 6.36 -11.43
C ARG A 31 -30.33 6.34 -11.72
N ALA A 32 -31.05 7.27 -11.12
CA ALA A 32 -32.51 7.42 -11.30
C ALA A 32 -32.83 8.91 -11.37
N GLY A 33 -33.08 9.41 -12.57
CA GLY A 33 -33.28 10.83 -12.82
C GLY A 33 -32.14 11.71 -12.32
N LYS A 34 -32.45 12.70 -11.48
CA LYS A 34 -31.47 13.59 -10.84
C LYS A 34 -30.80 12.97 -9.60
N GLY A 35 -31.20 11.75 -9.17
CA GLY A 35 -30.69 11.09 -7.96
C GLY A 35 -30.26 9.65 -8.20
N PHE A 36 -30.43 8.82 -7.17
CA PHE A 36 -30.06 7.41 -7.19
C PHE A 36 -31.15 6.56 -6.57
N SER A 37 -31.33 5.35 -7.10
CA SER A 37 -32.08 4.25 -6.51
C SER A 37 -31.11 3.17 -6.05
N TYR A 38 -31.58 2.37 -5.10
CA TYR A 38 -30.80 1.32 -4.46
C TYR A 38 -31.53 0.01 -4.57
N ARG A 39 -30.80 -1.07 -4.83
CA ARG A 39 -31.34 -2.43 -4.91
C ARG A 39 -30.52 -3.36 -4.03
N ASP A 40 -31.19 -4.30 -3.38
CA ASP A 40 -30.53 -5.38 -2.63
C ASP A 40 -29.86 -6.39 -3.56
N ALA A 41 -29.32 -7.47 -2.98
CA ALA A 41 -28.63 -8.51 -3.71
C ALA A 41 -29.56 -9.30 -4.65
N ASP A 42 -30.85 -9.38 -4.32
CA ASP A 42 -31.88 -10.07 -5.09
C ASP A 42 -32.50 -9.17 -6.17
N GLY A 43 -32.09 -7.90 -6.23
CA GLY A 43 -32.55 -6.92 -7.21
C GLY A 43 -33.81 -6.16 -6.78
N HIS A 44 -34.35 -6.36 -5.57
CA HIS A 44 -35.51 -5.63 -5.06
C HIS A 44 -35.13 -4.20 -4.70
N ALA A 45 -36.04 -3.26 -4.93
CA ALA A 45 -35.82 -1.88 -4.60
C ALA A 45 -35.82 -1.64 -3.07
N ILE A 46 -34.80 -1.00 -2.56
CA ILE A 46 -34.73 -0.58 -1.15
C ILE A 46 -35.68 0.60 -0.96
N ARG A 47 -36.67 0.43 -0.10
CA ARG A 47 -37.66 1.48 0.26
C ARG A 47 -37.66 1.82 1.74
N ASP A 48 -36.99 1.00 2.55
CA ASP A 48 -36.89 1.22 3.99
C ASP A 48 -36.16 2.55 4.30
N ALA A 49 -36.85 3.42 5.06
CA ALA A 49 -36.37 4.75 5.35
C ALA A 49 -35.06 4.75 6.15
N THR A 50 -34.90 3.82 7.08
CA THR A 50 -33.72 3.66 7.95
C THR A 50 -32.49 3.30 7.13
N THR A 51 -32.64 2.31 6.23
CA THR A 51 -31.56 1.90 5.32
C THR A 51 -31.19 3.02 4.36
N LEU A 52 -32.16 3.74 3.80
CA LEU A 52 -31.91 4.87 2.90
C LEU A 52 -31.23 6.02 3.63
N GLN A 53 -31.58 6.30 4.89
CA GLN A 53 -30.90 7.29 5.70
C GLN A 53 -29.45 6.91 5.96
N ARG A 54 -29.18 5.66 6.34
CA ARG A 54 -27.83 5.14 6.50
C ARG A 54 -27.01 5.29 5.22
N ILE A 55 -27.57 4.90 4.07
CA ILE A 55 -26.89 5.00 2.77
C ILE A 55 -26.53 6.46 2.45
N ARG A 56 -27.44 7.40 2.70
CA ARG A 56 -27.17 8.84 2.51
C ARG A 56 -26.05 9.34 3.40
N ALA A 57 -26.01 8.89 4.67
CA ALA A 57 -24.98 9.25 5.64
C ALA A 57 -23.58 8.76 5.23
N LEU A 58 -23.45 7.69 4.42
CA LEU A 58 -22.17 7.26 3.87
C LEU A 58 -21.54 8.28 2.90
N ALA A 59 -22.30 9.23 2.41
CA ALA A 59 -21.86 10.31 1.53
C ALA A 59 -21.01 9.80 0.34
N VAL A 60 -21.45 8.73 -0.32
CA VAL A 60 -20.75 8.18 -1.50
C VAL A 60 -20.88 9.17 -2.65
N PRO A 61 -19.76 9.72 -3.18
CA PRO A 61 -19.82 10.76 -4.20
C PRO A 61 -20.68 10.37 -5.41
N PRO A 62 -21.45 11.32 -5.98
CA PRO A 62 -22.30 11.05 -7.16
C PRO A 62 -21.52 10.54 -8.38
N ALA A 63 -20.27 11.00 -8.54
CA ALA A 63 -19.39 10.61 -9.64
C ALA A 63 -18.84 9.17 -9.54
N TYR A 64 -19.03 8.47 -8.39
CA TYR A 64 -18.55 7.10 -8.27
C TYR A 64 -19.42 6.14 -9.06
N THR A 65 -18.76 5.18 -9.71
CA THR A 65 -19.38 4.07 -10.45
C THR A 65 -19.14 2.74 -9.74
N ALA A 66 -19.81 1.66 -10.15
CA ALA A 66 -19.70 0.33 -9.56
C ALA A 66 -19.79 0.36 -8.02
N VAL A 67 -20.78 1.08 -7.50
CA VAL A 67 -20.96 1.26 -6.06
C VAL A 67 -21.60 0.00 -5.46
N TRP A 68 -20.89 -0.59 -4.50
CA TRP A 68 -21.37 -1.62 -3.59
C TRP A 68 -21.54 -1.01 -2.19
N ILE A 69 -22.62 -1.36 -1.49
CA ILE A 69 -22.92 -0.90 -0.14
C ILE A 69 -23.23 -2.13 0.71
N CYS A 70 -22.63 -2.22 1.88
CA CYS A 70 -22.86 -3.32 2.80
C CYS A 70 -24.34 -3.40 3.21
N ALA A 71 -24.93 -4.60 3.15
CA ALA A 71 -26.29 -4.83 3.63
C ALA A 71 -26.41 -4.65 5.15
N HIS A 72 -25.32 -4.94 5.89
CA HIS A 72 -25.31 -4.88 7.36
C HIS A 72 -24.85 -3.49 7.85
N ALA A 73 -25.65 -2.90 8.77
CA ALA A 73 -25.31 -1.62 9.38
C ALA A 73 -23.99 -1.65 10.16
N ASN A 74 -23.67 -2.79 10.79
CA ASN A 74 -22.45 -3.02 11.55
C ASN A 74 -21.29 -3.66 10.74
N GLY A 75 -21.34 -3.65 9.40
CA GLY A 75 -20.20 -4.06 8.59
C GLY A 75 -19.01 -3.09 8.77
N HIS A 76 -17.78 -3.62 8.98
CA HIS A 76 -16.60 -2.76 9.11
C HIS A 76 -16.32 -1.96 7.82
N LEU A 77 -16.58 -2.54 6.66
CA LEU A 77 -16.59 -1.89 5.35
C LEU A 77 -18.05 -1.58 4.98
N GLN A 78 -18.37 -0.31 4.85
CA GLN A 78 -19.74 0.14 4.61
C GLN A 78 -20.05 0.36 3.13
N ALA A 79 -19.10 0.83 2.34
CA ALA A 79 -19.26 0.93 0.89
C ALA A 79 -17.93 0.91 0.14
N THR A 80 -17.98 0.48 -1.12
CA THR A 80 -16.93 0.69 -2.11
C THR A 80 -17.50 1.35 -3.35
N GLY A 81 -16.63 1.93 -4.18
CA GLY A 81 -16.99 2.49 -5.48
C GLY A 81 -15.76 2.89 -6.25
N ARG A 82 -15.91 3.16 -7.54
CA ARG A 82 -14.82 3.64 -8.38
C ARG A 82 -14.96 5.13 -8.64
N ASP A 83 -13.90 5.90 -8.41
CA ASP A 83 -13.85 7.32 -8.71
C ASP A 83 -13.75 7.58 -10.24
N ALA A 84 -13.72 8.85 -10.64
CA ALA A 84 -13.63 9.27 -12.05
C ALA A 84 -12.35 8.77 -12.77
N ARG A 85 -11.32 8.36 -12.02
CA ARG A 85 -10.08 7.75 -12.54
C ARG A 85 -10.11 6.22 -12.51
N GLY A 86 -11.27 5.60 -12.23
CA GLY A 86 -11.43 4.15 -12.12
C GLY A 86 -10.85 3.54 -10.85
N ARG A 87 -10.30 4.32 -9.91
CA ARG A 87 -9.68 3.84 -8.69
C ARG A 87 -10.74 3.43 -7.68
N LYS A 88 -10.58 2.25 -7.07
CA LYS A 88 -11.46 1.76 -6.01
C LYS A 88 -11.27 2.59 -4.74
N GLN A 89 -12.37 3.10 -4.21
CA GLN A 89 -12.45 3.90 -3.00
C GLN A 89 -13.30 3.15 -1.96
N TYR A 90 -13.03 3.39 -0.68
CA TYR A 90 -13.61 2.66 0.44
C TYR A 90 -14.26 3.62 1.43
N ARG A 91 -15.39 3.20 2.01
CA ARG A 91 -16.04 3.86 3.14
C ARG A 91 -16.15 2.86 4.28
N TYR A 92 -15.43 3.11 5.36
CA TYR A 92 -15.43 2.27 6.54
C TYR A 92 -16.44 2.75 7.58
N HIS A 93 -16.84 1.86 8.48
CA HIS A 93 -17.63 2.22 9.66
C HIS A 93 -16.83 3.17 10.57
N ALA A 94 -17.51 4.11 11.22
CA ALA A 94 -16.86 5.10 12.08
C ALA A 94 -16.05 4.44 13.22
N ASP A 95 -16.61 3.40 13.85
CA ASP A 95 -15.94 2.69 14.93
C ASP A 95 -14.76 1.86 14.45
N TRP A 96 -14.79 1.35 13.22
CA TRP A 96 -13.62 0.75 12.59
C TRP A 96 -12.48 1.75 12.40
N ALA A 97 -12.80 2.97 11.97
CA ALA A 97 -11.81 4.03 11.81
C ALA A 97 -11.19 4.40 13.17
N LYS A 98 -11.99 4.53 14.22
CA LYS A 98 -11.52 4.82 15.59
C LYS A 98 -10.60 3.72 16.14
N GLU A 99 -11.00 2.43 15.98
CA GLU A 99 -10.20 1.30 16.43
C GLU A 99 -8.85 1.24 15.71
N ARG A 100 -8.86 1.48 14.40
CA ARG A 100 -7.62 1.55 13.60
C ARG A 100 -6.72 2.71 14.01
N ASP A 101 -7.30 3.84 14.37
CA ASP A 101 -6.55 5.02 14.82
C ASP A 101 -6.04 4.86 16.26
N ALA A 102 -6.80 4.26 17.18
CA ALA A 102 -6.36 3.98 18.54
C ALA A 102 -5.10 3.11 18.58
N GLY A 103 -5.10 1.98 17.89
CA GLY A 103 -3.94 1.09 17.81
C GLY A 103 -2.75 1.65 17.00
N LYS A 104 -2.90 2.83 16.36
CA LYS A 104 -1.82 3.46 15.60
C LYS A 104 -0.76 4.08 16.51
N PHE A 105 -1.18 4.72 17.61
CA PHE A 105 -0.25 5.34 18.57
C PHE A 105 0.59 4.28 19.28
N ASP A 106 -0.03 3.18 19.74
CA ASP A 106 0.70 2.09 20.39
C ASP A 106 1.73 1.48 19.44
N ARG A 107 1.37 1.31 18.16
CA ARG A 107 2.31 0.82 17.13
C ARG A 107 3.45 1.82 16.85
N ILE A 108 3.21 3.14 16.94
CA ILE A 108 4.27 4.13 16.77
C ILE A 108 5.28 4.05 17.90
N ILE A 109 4.83 3.84 19.14
CA ILE A 109 5.73 3.66 20.30
C ILE A 109 6.57 2.39 20.11
N ALA A 110 5.93 1.25 19.90
CA ALA A 110 6.61 -0.03 19.64
C ALA A 110 7.60 0.06 18.45
N PHE A 111 7.20 0.75 17.38
CA PHE A 111 8.09 1.02 16.26
C PHE A 111 9.31 1.84 16.68
N GLY A 112 9.11 2.90 17.49
CA GLY A 112 10.19 3.72 18.03
C GLY A 112 11.19 2.90 18.86
N GLU A 113 10.70 2.01 19.71
CA GLU A 113 11.50 1.10 20.54
C GLU A 113 12.29 0.09 19.70
N ALA A 114 11.76 -0.38 18.58
CA ALA A 114 12.43 -1.31 17.67
C ALA A 114 13.47 -0.64 16.76
N LEU A 115 13.43 0.70 16.56
CA LEU A 115 14.34 1.42 15.66
C LEU A 115 15.84 1.17 15.93
N PRO A 116 16.35 1.10 17.19
CA PRO A 116 17.76 0.81 17.44
C PRO A 116 18.16 -0.58 16.93
N ALA A 117 17.30 -1.59 17.06
CA ALA A 117 17.55 -2.91 16.53
C ALA A 117 17.57 -2.92 15.00
N LEU A 118 16.61 -2.26 14.38
CA LEU A 118 16.55 -2.09 12.92
C LEU A 118 17.81 -1.40 12.38
N ARG A 119 18.26 -0.31 13.00
CA ARG A 119 19.48 0.41 12.60
C ARG A 119 20.73 -0.46 12.67
N ARG A 120 20.86 -1.29 13.71
CA ARG A 120 21.97 -2.25 13.82
C ARG A 120 21.91 -3.30 12.70
N ARG A 121 20.72 -3.84 12.42
CA ARG A 121 20.51 -4.80 11.34
C ARG A 121 20.88 -4.19 9.98
N LEU A 122 20.38 -2.99 9.66
CA LEU A 122 20.71 -2.28 8.42
C LEU A 122 22.22 -2.05 8.29
N SER A 123 22.89 -1.56 9.36
CA SER A 123 24.33 -1.32 9.35
C SER A 123 25.15 -2.58 9.08
N ARG A 124 24.71 -3.73 9.59
CA ARG A 124 25.33 -5.03 9.35
C ARG A 124 25.12 -5.48 7.91
N ASP A 125 23.88 -5.49 7.44
CA ASP A 125 23.51 -6.06 6.15
C ASP A 125 24.00 -5.21 4.97
N LEU A 126 24.07 -3.89 5.11
CA LEU A 126 24.68 -2.98 4.11
C LEU A 126 26.17 -3.23 3.88
N LYS A 127 26.89 -3.84 4.85
CA LYS A 127 28.32 -4.17 4.73
C LYS A 127 28.61 -5.52 4.06
N ARG A 128 27.58 -6.36 3.83
CA ARG A 128 27.77 -7.65 3.18
C ARG A 128 28.45 -7.51 1.81
N PRO A 129 29.32 -8.44 1.41
CA PRO A 129 29.92 -8.44 0.09
C PRO A 129 28.85 -8.70 -1.00
N GLY A 130 29.09 -8.25 -2.21
CA GLY A 130 28.17 -8.44 -3.32
C GLY A 130 26.82 -7.76 -3.10
N PHE A 131 25.76 -8.36 -3.66
CA PHE A 131 24.37 -7.95 -3.53
C PHE A 131 23.46 -9.16 -3.19
N PRO A 132 23.64 -9.82 -2.02
CA PRO A 132 22.70 -10.80 -1.54
C PRO A 132 21.37 -10.13 -1.16
N GLN A 133 20.30 -10.92 -1.01
CA GLN A 133 18.94 -10.44 -0.76
C GLN A 133 18.87 -9.47 0.44
N GLU A 134 19.48 -9.82 1.55
CA GLU A 134 19.42 -9.03 2.79
C GLU A 134 20.08 -7.65 2.62
N LYS A 135 21.16 -7.57 1.83
CA LYS A 135 21.79 -6.28 1.55
C LYS A 135 20.89 -5.39 0.70
N VAL A 136 20.24 -5.94 -0.33
CA VAL A 136 19.34 -5.16 -1.19
C VAL A 136 18.08 -4.75 -0.42
N LEU A 137 17.54 -5.63 0.43
CA LEU A 137 16.45 -5.29 1.35
C LEU A 137 16.85 -4.18 2.32
N ALA A 138 18.03 -4.26 2.93
CA ALA A 138 18.57 -3.21 3.79
C ALA A 138 18.73 -1.88 3.05
N MET A 139 19.15 -1.89 1.78
CA MET A 139 19.22 -0.68 0.94
C MET A 139 17.84 -0.08 0.70
N VAL A 140 16.83 -0.90 0.38
CA VAL A 140 15.45 -0.44 0.18
C VAL A 140 14.91 0.19 1.47
N VAL A 141 15.09 -0.47 2.64
CA VAL A 141 14.62 0.05 3.92
C VAL A 141 15.36 1.34 4.32
N ALA A 142 16.67 1.43 4.10
CA ALA A 142 17.43 2.65 4.33
C ALA A 142 16.95 3.80 3.44
N LEU A 143 16.63 3.53 2.17
CA LEU A 143 16.07 4.51 1.25
C LEU A 143 14.64 4.93 1.64
N LEU A 144 13.82 4.02 2.17
CA LEU A 144 12.50 4.38 2.72
C LEU A 144 12.64 5.44 3.82
N ALA A 145 13.62 5.26 4.72
CA ALA A 145 13.88 6.19 5.82
C ALA A 145 14.48 7.53 5.34
N ASP A 146 15.39 7.50 4.36
CA ASP A 146 16.07 8.69 3.83
C ASP A 146 15.16 9.55 2.94
N THR A 147 14.30 8.90 2.13
CA THR A 147 13.59 9.57 1.04
C THR A 147 12.09 9.67 1.23
N LEU A 148 11.50 8.94 2.18
CA LEU A 148 10.07 8.81 2.41
C LEU A 148 9.27 8.34 1.16
N VAL A 149 9.96 7.78 0.17
CA VAL A 149 9.35 7.17 -1.01
C VAL A 149 8.62 5.90 -0.60
N ARG A 150 7.47 5.64 -1.21
CA ARG A 150 6.68 4.43 -0.92
C ARG A 150 7.41 3.16 -1.37
N VAL A 151 7.16 2.05 -0.66
CA VAL A 151 7.74 0.73 -1.00
C VAL A 151 7.50 0.37 -2.46
N GLY A 152 6.28 0.49 -2.96
CA GLY A 152 5.88 0.07 -4.30
C GLY A 152 5.05 -1.22 -4.27
N ASN A 153 4.41 -1.51 -5.39
CA ASN A 153 3.66 -2.75 -5.62
C ASN A 153 3.60 -2.99 -7.13
N GLU A 154 3.96 -4.19 -7.57
CA GLU A 154 4.08 -4.51 -8.99
C GLU A 154 2.74 -4.42 -9.73
N THR A 155 1.65 -4.86 -9.13
CA THR A 155 0.31 -4.75 -9.72
C THR A 155 -0.06 -3.29 -10.03
N TYR A 156 0.24 -2.37 -9.11
CA TYR A 156 0.03 -0.93 -9.34
C TYR A 156 0.99 -0.35 -10.37
N ALA A 157 2.22 -0.82 -10.42
CA ALA A 157 3.20 -0.38 -11.42
C ALA A 157 2.75 -0.76 -12.83
N GLN A 158 2.22 -1.97 -13.01
CA GLN A 158 1.71 -2.46 -14.28
C GLN A 158 0.40 -1.78 -14.69
N GLN A 159 -0.58 -1.70 -13.78
CA GLN A 159 -1.92 -1.18 -14.09
C GLN A 159 -1.97 0.33 -14.22
N ASN A 160 -1.23 1.07 -13.38
CA ASN A 160 -1.35 2.52 -13.24
C ASN A 160 -0.07 3.27 -13.64
N ARG A 161 0.99 2.58 -14.03
CA ARG A 161 2.32 3.16 -14.29
C ARG A 161 2.80 4.03 -13.11
N SER A 162 2.44 3.62 -11.88
CA SER A 162 2.81 4.28 -10.62
C SER A 162 3.82 3.43 -9.88
N PHE A 163 4.99 3.99 -9.62
CA PHE A 163 6.14 3.28 -9.07
C PHE A 163 6.39 3.63 -7.60
N GLY A 164 7.08 2.76 -6.91
CA GLY A 164 7.70 2.93 -5.61
C GLY A 164 9.04 2.20 -5.60
N LEU A 165 9.79 2.21 -4.51
CA LEU A 165 11.17 1.74 -4.48
C LEU A 165 11.36 0.36 -5.12
N THR A 166 10.61 -0.66 -4.69
CA THR A 166 10.76 -2.03 -5.21
C THR A 166 10.42 -2.19 -6.69
N THR A 167 9.68 -1.24 -7.26
CA THR A 167 9.27 -1.27 -8.68
C THR A 167 10.01 -0.26 -9.54
N LEU A 168 11.00 0.46 -8.98
CA LEU A 168 11.85 1.35 -9.76
C LEU A 168 12.65 0.58 -10.79
N ARG A 169 12.87 1.23 -11.92
CA ARG A 169 13.69 0.72 -13.03
C ARG A 169 14.95 1.56 -13.17
N ASN A 170 15.99 1.00 -13.80
CA ASN A 170 17.28 1.68 -14.03
C ASN A 170 17.12 3.07 -14.67
N ARG A 171 16.15 3.25 -15.57
CA ARG A 171 15.84 4.53 -16.22
C ARG A 171 15.29 5.62 -15.28
N HIS A 172 14.86 5.25 -14.06
CA HIS A 172 14.36 6.20 -13.07
C HIS A 172 15.48 6.81 -12.21
N LEU A 173 16.71 6.32 -12.40
CA LEU A 173 17.87 6.78 -11.66
C LEU A 173 18.73 7.72 -12.53
N GLU A 174 19.06 8.86 -11.98
CA GLU A 174 19.91 9.87 -12.59
C GLU A 174 21.15 10.11 -11.71
N LEU A 175 22.33 10.12 -12.32
CA LEU A 175 23.57 10.41 -11.64
C LEU A 175 23.84 11.92 -11.73
N LEU A 176 24.00 12.55 -10.58
CA LEU A 176 24.33 13.97 -10.45
C LEU A 176 25.82 14.17 -10.22
N GLN A 177 26.28 15.42 -10.40
CA GLN A 177 27.66 15.81 -10.07
C GLN A 177 28.01 15.47 -8.62
N GLY A 178 29.27 15.10 -8.37
CA GLY A 178 29.73 14.68 -7.03
C GLY A 178 29.26 13.31 -6.58
N GLY A 179 28.75 12.46 -7.50
CA GLY A 179 28.33 11.08 -7.20
C GLY A 179 27.02 10.97 -6.43
N ARG A 180 26.24 12.04 -6.37
CA ARG A 180 24.88 12.01 -5.83
C ARG A 180 23.95 11.30 -6.81
N VAL A 181 22.86 10.75 -6.28
CA VAL A 181 21.88 9.98 -7.03
C VAL A 181 20.51 10.61 -6.85
N ARG A 182 19.80 10.82 -7.95
CA ARG A 182 18.43 11.28 -7.97
C ARG A 182 17.51 10.23 -8.57
N MET A 183 16.37 10.00 -7.93
CA MET A 183 15.31 9.14 -8.44
C MET A 183 14.18 10.01 -9.00
N ARG A 184 13.79 9.79 -10.26
CA ARG A 184 12.71 10.52 -10.93
C ARG A 184 11.73 9.53 -11.53
N PHE A 185 10.49 9.55 -11.04
CA PHE A 185 9.48 8.57 -11.45
C PHE A 185 8.06 9.07 -11.18
N ARG A 186 7.05 8.43 -11.78
CA ARG A 186 5.65 8.68 -11.44
C ARG A 186 5.26 7.86 -10.21
N GLY A 187 4.93 8.52 -9.11
CA GLY A 187 4.47 7.94 -7.87
C GLY A 187 2.95 7.81 -7.78
N LYS A 188 2.45 7.71 -6.55
CA LYS A 188 1.00 7.60 -6.26
C LYS A 188 0.21 8.71 -6.94
N SER A 189 -0.93 8.34 -7.52
CA SER A 189 -1.83 9.24 -8.26
C SER A 189 -1.23 9.84 -9.53
N GLY A 190 -0.15 9.23 -10.07
CA GLY A 190 0.52 9.68 -11.28
C GLY A 190 1.37 10.95 -11.10
N GLN A 191 1.57 11.41 -9.86
CA GLN A 191 2.40 12.58 -9.58
C GLN A 191 3.88 12.28 -9.83
N LEU A 192 4.59 13.22 -10.47
CA LEU A 192 6.03 13.13 -10.64
C LEU A 192 6.71 13.29 -9.28
N GLN A 193 7.52 12.30 -8.93
CA GLN A 193 8.39 12.32 -7.77
C GLN A 193 9.81 12.54 -8.22
N GLU A 194 10.51 13.45 -7.55
CA GLU A 194 11.93 13.71 -7.76
C GLU A 194 12.59 13.80 -6.39
N VAL A 195 13.45 12.84 -6.09
CA VAL A 195 14.05 12.68 -4.77
C VAL A 195 15.54 12.40 -4.92
N THR A 196 16.36 13.19 -4.24
CA THR A 196 17.81 12.97 -4.18
C THR A 196 18.15 12.17 -2.93
N VAL A 197 18.95 11.11 -3.08
CA VAL A 197 19.44 10.31 -1.95
C VAL A 197 20.44 11.15 -1.15
N GLY A 198 20.14 11.39 0.13
CA GLY A 198 20.94 12.21 1.03
C GLY A 198 22.22 11.52 1.46
N ASP A 199 22.15 10.23 1.80
CA ASP A 199 23.32 9.42 2.17
C ASP A 199 24.16 9.07 0.93
N ARG A 200 25.38 9.63 0.87
CA ARG A 200 26.32 9.41 -0.23
C ARG A 200 26.73 7.94 -0.38
N ARG A 201 26.88 7.20 0.74
CA ARG A 201 27.27 5.77 0.70
C ARG A 201 26.13 4.94 0.12
N LEU A 202 24.91 5.23 0.53
CA LEU A 202 23.72 4.60 0.00
C LEU A 202 23.55 4.89 -1.50
N GLY A 203 23.78 6.14 -1.91
CA GLY A 203 23.78 6.54 -3.33
C GLY A 203 24.78 5.75 -4.17
N LEU A 204 26.00 5.53 -3.67
CA LEU A 204 27.01 4.69 -4.34
C LEU A 204 26.57 3.22 -4.47
N LEU A 205 25.91 2.67 -3.46
CA LEU A 205 25.38 1.30 -3.54
C LEU A 205 24.26 1.20 -4.59
N VAL A 206 23.35 2.15 -4.63
CA VAL A 206 22.26 2.21 -5.64
C VAL A 206 22.84 2.32 -7.05
N ARG A 207 23.87 3.15 -7.24
CA ARG A 207 24.59 3.24 -8.52
C ARG A 207 25.20 1.91 -8.96
N ARG A 208 25.75 1.13 -8.03
CA ARG A 208 26.29 -0.19 -8.34
C ARG A 208 25.19 -1.19 -8.71
N LEU A 209 24.03 -1.15 -8.04
CA LEU A 209 22.88 -1.97 -8.43
C LEU A 209 22.41 -1.65 -9.86
N GLN A 210 22.38 -0.37 -10.25
CA GLN A 210 21.99 0.03 -11.61
C GLN A 210 22.88 -0.61 -12.70
N GLN A 211 24.11 -1.01 -12.37
CA GLN A 211 25.03 -1.66 -13.32
C GLN A 211 24.74 -3.15 -13.52
N LEU A 212 23.87 -3.74 -12.70
CA LEU A 212 23.46 -5.14 -12.88
C LEU A 212 22.57 -5.29 -14.14
N PRO A 213 22.63 -6.42 -14.83
CA PRO A 213 21.77 -6.69 -15.99
C PRO A 213 20.30 -6.63 -15.63
N GLY A 214 19.45 -6.26 -16.60
CA GLY A 214 18.01 -6.19 -16.42
C GLY A 214 17.47 -4.77 -16.26
N GLN A 215 16.16 -4.64 -16.07
CA GLN A 215 15.48 -3.35 -15.98
C GLN A 215 15.15 -2.93 -14.54
N ALA A 216 14.99 -3.90 -13.64
CA ALA A 216 14.69 -3.63 -12.24
C ALA A 216 15.90 -2.99 -11.56
N LEU A 217 15.68 -1.90 -10.79
CA LEU A 217 16.75 -1.25 -10.07
C LEU A 217 17.16 -2.05 -8.82
N PHE A 218 16.18 -2.53 -8.06
CA PHE A 218 16.43 -3.30 -6.85
C PHE A 218 16.26 -4.79 -7.13
N GLN A 219 17.38 -5.45 -7.36
CA GLN A 219 17.49 -6.88 -7.61
C GLN A 219 18.69 -7.45 -6.88
N TYR A 220 18.61 -8.71 -6.48
CA TYR A 220 19.66 -9.43 -5.77
C TYR A 220 20.06 -10.69 -6.56
N ARG A 221 21.21 -11.25 -6.22
CA ARG A 221 21.61 -12.58 -6.70
C ARG A 221 21.15 -13.61 -5.69
N ASP A 222 20.40 -14.59 -6.14
CA ASP A 222 20.05 -15.77 -5.37
C ASP A 222 21.25 -16.75 -5.25
N ASP A 223 21.05 -17.87 -4.57
CA ASP A 223 22.08 -18.86 -4.33
C ASP A 223 22.57 -19.53 -5.64
N ASP A 224 21.73 -19.58 -6.68
CA ASP A 224 22.07 -20.09 -8.00
C ASP A 224 22.74 -19.00 -8.89
N GLY A 225 22.93 -17.79 -8.35
CA GLY A 225 23.51 -16.67 -9.05
C GLY A 225 22.56 -15.93 -10.01
N ALA A 226 21.29 -16.33 -10.06
CA ALA A 226 20.27 -15.66 -10.87
C ALA A 226 19.85 -14.32 -10.25
N LEU A 227 19.46 -13.36 -11.09
CA LEU A 227 18.99 -12.07 -10.63
C LEU A 227 17.49 -12.09 -10.36
N GLN A 228 17.10 -11.78 -9.14
CA GLN A 228 15.71 -11.72 -8.66
C GLN A 228 15.34 -10.31 -8.24
N PRO A 229 14.19 -9.76 -8.67
CA PRO A 229 13.72 -8.47 -8.18
C PRO A 229 13.26 -8.57 -6.73
N VAL A 230 13.51 -7.51 -5.95
CA VAL A 230 12.93 -7.37 -4.61
C VAL A 230 11.48 -6.93 -4.73
N ASP A 231 10.57 -7.57 -4.02
CA ASP A 231 9.17 -7.20 -3.93
C ASP A 231 8.79 -6.57 -2.56
N SER A 232 7.57 -6.06 -2.47
CA SER A 232 7.07 -5.45 -1.24
C SER A 232 6.83 -6.46 -0.11
N GLY A 233 6.61 -7.73 -0.43
CA GLY A 233 6.45 -8.82 0.54
C GLY A 233 7.76 -9.06 1.27
N ALA A 234 8.85 -9.27 0.52
CA ALA A 234 10.19 -9.47 1.08
C ALA A 234 10.65 -8.28 1.96
N VAL A 235 10.30 -7.03 1.59
CA VAL A 235 10.59 -5.86 2.43
C VAL A 235 9.82 -5.93 3.75
N ASN A 236 8.54 -6.30 3.71
CA ASN A 236 7.73 -6.44 4.92
C ASN A 236 8.24 -7.57 5.83
N ASP A 237 8.66 -8.70 5.25
CA ASP A 237 9.20 -9.83 6.00
C ASP A 237 10.51 -9.46 6.67
N TYR A 238 11.42 -8.78 5.96
CA TYR A 238 12.66 -8.26 6.53
C TYR A 238 12.43 -7.31 7.73
N LEU A 239 11.39 -6.47 7.66
CA LEU A 239 11.02 -5.60 8.77
C LEU A 239 10.45 -6.41 9.95
N ARG A 240 9.57 -7.40 9.71
CA ARG A 240 8.97 -8.24 10.75
C ARG A 240 10.00 -9.08 11.53
N GLU A 241 11.10 -9.48 10.89
CA GLU A 241 12.18 -10.21 11.57
C GLU A 241 12.88 -9.38 12.67
N VAL A 242 12.74 -8.07 12.63
CA VAL A 242 13.46 -7.14 13.52
C VAL A 242 12.52 -6.39 14.45
N MET A 243 11.26 -6.24 14.06
CA MET A 243 10.23 -5.41 14.67
C MET A 243 9.05 -6.26 15.13
#